data_ff1fea9e2d267d03a5620b59486a8c0c
#
_entry.id   ff1fea9e2d267d03a5620b59486a8c0c
#
_cell.length_a   1.000
_cell.length_b   1.000
_cell.length_c   1.000
_cell.angle_alpha   90.00
_cell.angle_beta   90.00
_cell.angle_gamma   90.00
#
_symmetry.space_group_name_H-M   'P 1'
#
loop_
_entity.id
_entity.type
_entity.pdbx_description
1 polymer ?
#
loop_
_entity_poly.entity_id
_entity_poly.type
_entity_poly.pdbx_seq_one_letter_code
_entity_poly.pdbx_strand_id
1 'polypeptide(L)'
;MTALLLSPAHYAQIEREARAAFPRECCGLLEGEWEGDAIHAIALHPARNLSSDSDRFEIDPADHFAAIRAARANEREIVGCYHSHPNGKPEPSMRDTDGAEGENFLWLIAALSDGAVSLGAFRRSAGDWQRLDLREIAEKAA
;
A
#
# COMPACT_ATOMS: atom_id res chain seq x y z
N MET A 1 7.45 14.57 4.59
CA MET A 1 6.51 13.45 4.88
C MET A 1 7.18 12.52 5.88
N THR A 2 6.55 12.35 7.04
CA THR A 2 7.11 11.55 8.13
C THR A 2 6.21 10.39 8.55
N ALA A 3 4.93 10.42 8.21
CA ALA A 3 4.00 9.41 8.66
C ALA A 3 2.91 9.10 7.63
N LEU A 4 2.45 7.85 7.65
CA LEU A 4 1.24 7.43 6.97
C LEU A 4 0.18 7.16 8.04
N LEU A 5 -0.97 7.82 7.89
CA LEU A 5 -2.10 7.66 8.81
C LEU A 5 -3.11 6.71 8.18
N LEU A 6 -3.49 5.67 8.92
CA LEU A 6 -4.34 4.60 8.42
C LEU A 6 -5.42 4.28 9.45
N SER A 7 -6.68 4.17 9.01
CA SER A 7 -7.77 3.80 9.92
C SER A 7 -7.73 2.31 10.28
N PRO A 8 -8.27 1.92 11.45
CA PRO A 8 -8.38 0.51 11.80
C PRO A 8 -9.16 -0.32 10.77
N ALA A 9 -10.18 0.28 10.15
CA ALA A 9 -10.97 -0.41 9.13
C ALA A 9 -10.12 -0.74 7.88
N HIS A 10 -9.27 0.19 7.47
CA HIS A 10 -8.37 -0.04 6.33
C HIS A 10 -7.28 -1.05 6.68
N TYR A 11 -6.75 -0.98 7.89
CA TYR A 11 -5.80 -1.97 8.38
C TYR A 11 -6.41 -3.38 8.28
N ALA A 12 -7.63 -3.53 8.79
CA ALA A 12 -8.34 -4.82 8.77
C ALA A 12 -8.64 -5.29 7.34
N GLN A 13 -8.95 -4.37 6.43
CA GLN A 13 -9.20 -4.70 5.04
C GLN A 13 -7.93 -5.25 4.37
N ILE A 14 -6.79 -4.61 4.56
CA ILE A 14 -5.52 -5.08 4.00
C ILE A 14 -5.18 -6.45 4.56
N GLU A 15 -5.39 -6.66 5.85
CA GLU A 15 -5.17 -7.96 6.48
C GLU A 15 -6.03 -9.06 5.84
N ARG A 16 -7.31 -8.79 5.60
CA ARG A 16 -8.20 -9.75 4.92
C ARG A 16 -7.75 -10.04 3.50
N GLU A 17 -7.36 -9.01 2.77
CA GLU A 17 -6.88 -9.18 1.38
C GLU A 17 -5.59 -10.00 1.33
N ALA A 18 -4.67 -9.75 2.26
CA ALA A 18 -3.41 -10.50 2.32
C ALA A 18 -3.66 -11.99 2.58
N ARG A 19 -4.56 -12.31 3.50
CA ARG A 19 -4.92 -13.70 3.80
C ARG A 19 -5.65 -14.37 2.64
N ALA A 20 -6.56 -13.65 1.99
CA ALA A 20 -7.33 -14.19 0.88
C ALA A 20 -6.47 -14.46 -0.37
N ALA A 21 -5.44 -13.68 -0.60
CA ALA A 21 -4.55 -13.85 -1.75
C ALA A 21 -3.52 -14.96 -1.56
N PHE A 22 -3.20 -15.29 -0.31
CA PHE A 22 -2.17 -16.30 -0.02
C PHE A 22 -2.37 -17.57 -0.87
N PRO A 23 -1.34 -18.16 -1.50
CA PRO A 23 0.10 -17.85 -1.37
C PRO A 23 0.64 -16.77 -2.30
N ARG A 24 -0.24 -16.04 -2.98
CA ARG A 24 0.16 -14.92 -3.83
C ARG A 24 0.08 -13.59 -3.06
N GLU A 25 0.68 -12.57 -3.61
CA GLU A 25 0.60 -11.23 -3.05
C GLU A 25 -0.73 -10.56 -3.43
N CYS A 26 -1.43 -9.96 -2.48
CA CYS A 26 -2.46 -9.01 -2.80
C CYS A 26 -1.83 -7.68 -3.18
N CYS A 27 -2.53 -6.83 -3.90
CA CYS A 27 -2.07 -5.48 -4.20
C CYS A 27 -3.23 -4.53 -4.39
N GLY A 28 -2.92 -3.25 -4.32
CA GLY A 28 -3.89 -2.19 -4.52
C GLY A 28 -3.25 -0.81 -4.41
N LEU A 29 -4.09 0.21 -4.43
CA LEU A 29 -3.65 1.60 -4.47
C LEU A 29 -4.23 2.36 -3.29
N LEU A 30 -3.48 3.36 -2.84
CA LEU A 30 -3.87 4.22 -1.73
C LEU A 30 -4.31 5.57 -2.28
N GLU A 31 -5.55 5.94 -1.98
CA GLU A 31 -6.05 7.30 -2.21
C GLU A 31 -5.86 8.07 -0.93
N GLY A 32 -5.29 9.27 -1.00
CA GLY A 32 -5.01 10.01 0.21
C GLY A 32 -4.98 11.50 0.07
N GLU A 33 -4.78 12.15 1.19
CA GLU A 33 -4.60 13.59 1.26
C GLU A 33 -3.61 13.94 2.37
N TRP A 34 -3.01 15.12 2.23
CA TRP A 34 -2.03 15.61 3.19
C TRP A 34 -2.71 16.12 4.46
N GLU A 35 -2.10 15.81 5.60
CA GLU A 35 -2.45 16.38 6.90
C GLU A 35 -1.14 16.82 7.55
N GLY A 36 -0.79 18.11 7.37
CA GLY A 36 0.50 18.61 7.81
C GLY A 36 1.64 17.93 7.07
N ASP A 37 2.53 17.28 7.81
CA ASP A 37 3.69 16.54 7.28
C ASP A 37 3.39 15.05 7.09
N ALA A 38 2.15 14.65 7.23
CA ALA A 38 1.72 13.28 7.08
C ALA A 38 0.76 13.12 5.90
N ILE A 39 0.58 11.88 5.45
CA ILE A 39 -0.46 11.54 4.48
C ILE A 39 -1.48 10.65 5.17
N HIS A 40 -2.76 11.00 5.01
CA HIS A 40 -3.86 10.16 5.47
C HIS A 40 -4.37 9.33 4.29
N ALA A 41 -4.29 8.02 4.39
CA ALA A 41 -4.90 7.12 3.43
C ALA A 41 -6.41 7.09 3.69
N ILE A 42 -7.16 7.71 2.80
CA ILE A 42 -8.61 7.90 2.95
C ILE A 42 -9.39 6.71 2.38
N ALA A 43 -8.89 6.12 1.29
CA ALA A 43 -9.55 5.00 0.65
C ALA A 43 -8.53 4.02 0.07
N LEU A 44 -8.90 2.76 0.05
CA LEU A 44 -8.13 1.70 -0.59
C LEU A 44 -8.82 1.29 -1.89
N HIS A 45 -8.02 1.08 -2.92
CA HIS A 45 -8.49 0.57 -4.20
C HIS A 45 -7.83 -0.77 -4.48
N PRO A 46 -8.47 -1.89 -4.11
CA PRO A 46 -7.93 -3.21 -4.43
C PRO A 46 -7.74 -3.37 -5.92
N ALA A 47 -6.67 -4.04 -6.32
CA ALA A 47 -6.34 -4.25 -7.71
C ALA A 47 -6.01 -5.72 -7.96
N ARG A 48 -6.18 -6.15 -9.21
CA ARG A 48 -5.76 -7.48 -9.61
C ARG A 48 -4.24 -7.51 -9.73
N ASN A 49 -3.66 -8.59 -9.23
CA ASN A 49 -2.25 -8.88 -9.40
C ASN A 49 -2.08 -9.76 -10.66
N LEU A 50 -1.48 -9.22 -11.70
CA LEU A 50 -1.28 -9.93 -12.96
C LEU A 50 -0.11 -10.91 -12.93
N SER A 51 0.75 -10.83 -11.89
CA SER A 51 1.85 -11.77 -11.75
C SER A 51 1.35 -13.13 -11.24
N SER A 52 1.91 -14.21 -11.78
CA SER A 52 1.68 -15.56 -11.27
C SER A 52 2.67 -15.97 -10.19
N ASP A 53 3.72 -15.17 -9.97
CA ASP A 53 4.75 -15.47 -8.97
C ASP A 53 4.26 -15.14 -7.56
N SER A 54 4.70 -15.92 -6.57
CA SER A 54 4.31 -15.70 -5.18
C SER A 54 5.12 -14.62 -4.46
N ASP A 55 6.21 -14.15 -5.07
CA ASP A 55 7.11 -13.16 -4.47
C ASP A 55 7.14 -11.84 -5.26
N ARG A 56 6.09 -11.58 -6.03
CA ARG A 56 6.02 -10.41 -6.90
C ARG A 56 4.57 -10.00 -7.13
N PHE A 57 4.35 -8.71 -7.37
CA PHE A 57 3.05 -8.21 -7.79
C PHE A 57 3.18 -7.32 -9.02
N GLU A 58 2.11 -7.28 -9.80
CA GLU A 58 1.97 -6.40 -10.96
C GLU A 58 0.55 -5.90 -10.99
N ILE A 59 0.36 -4.63 -10.69
CA ILE A 59 -0.98 -4.02 -10.65
C ILE A 59 -1.57 -3.95 -12.06
N ASP A 60 -2.80 -4.44 -12.21
CA ASP A 60 -3.54 -4.33 -13.46
C ASP A 60 -3.69 -2.84 -13.83
N PRO A 61 -3.21 -2.41 -15.01
CA PRO A 61 -3.31 -1.01 -15.43
C PRO A 61 -4.74 -0.48 -15.47
N ALA A 62 -5.72 -1.32 -15.80
CA ALA A 62 -7.12 -0.91 -15.80
C ALA A 62 -7.61 -0.55 -14.40
N ASP A 63 -7.20 -1.32 -13.39
CA ASP A 63 -7.54 -1.04 -12.00
C ASP A 63 -6.82 0.22 -11.52
N HIS A 64 -5.57 0.43 -11.94
CA HIS A 64 -4.82 1.65 -11.61
C HIS A 64 -5.52 2.89 -12.17
N PHE A 65 -5.93 2.85 -13.43
CA PHE A 65 -6.66 3.95 -14.06
C PHE A 65 -7.99 4.23 -13.35
N ALA A 66 -8.72 3.20 -13.00
CA ALA A 66 -9.99 3.35 -12.28
C ALA A 66 -9.78 4.03 -10.92
N ALA A 67 -8.73 3.66 -10.21
CA ALA A 67 -8.37 4.27 -8.92
C ALA A 67 -8.02 5.75 -9.08
N ILE A 68 -7.25 6.11 -10.09
CA ILE A 68 -6.88 7.50 -10.36
C ILE A 68 -8.14 8.33 -10.63
N ARG A 69 -9.07 7.83 -11.45
CA ARG A 69 -10.32 8.54 -11.75
C ARG A 69 -11.18 8.71 -10.52
N ALA A 70 -11.29 7.66 -9.70
CA ALA A 70 -12.07 7.73 -8.46
C ALA A 70 -11.49 8.76 -7.48
N ALA A 71 -10.17 8.79 -7.34
CA ALA A 71 -9.51 9.76 -6.47
C ALA A 71 -9.75 11.20 -6.94
N ARG A 72 -9.61 11.45 -8.25
CA ARG A 72 -9.86 12.77 -8.83
C ARG A 72 -11.29 13.24 -8.64
N ALA A 73 -12.27 12.34 -8.73
CA ALA A 73 -13.66 12.67 -8.49
C ALA A 73 -13.90 13.16 -7.05
N ASN A 74 -13.04 12.75 -6.12
CA ASN A 74 -13.08 13.18 -4.72
C ASN A 74 -12.09 14.31 -4.42
N GLU A 75 -11.49 14.92 -5.45
CA GLU A 75 -10.46 15.94 -5.31
C GLU A 75 -9.25 15.46 -4.48
N ARG A 76 -8.90 14.18 -4.67
CA ARG A 76 -7.74 13.54 -4.04
C ARG A 76 -6.85 12.93 -5.10
N GLU A 77 -5.76 12.34 -4.67
CA GLU A 77 -4.81 11.68 -5.56
C GLU A 77 -4.44 10.29 -5.06
N ILE A 78 -3.92 9.48 -5.95
CA ILE A 78 -3.32 8.20 -5.58
C ILE A 78 -1.92 8.51 -5.06
N VAL A 79 -1.69 8.22 -3.78
CA VAL A 79 -0.45 8.58 -3.08
C VAL A 79 0.52 7.41 -2.94
N GLY A 80 0.06 6.21 -3.22
CA GLY A 80 0.91 5.03 -3.08
C GLY A 80 0.20 3.75 -3.44
N CYS A 81 0.88 2.65 -3.16
CA CYS A 81 0.35 1.30 -3.34
C CYS A 81 0.51 0.49 -2.06
N TYR A 82 -0.21 -0.62 -2.00
CA TYR A 82 0.01 -1.62 -0.96
C TYR A 82 0.11 -3.00 -1.59
N HIS A 83 0.84 -3.88 -0.93
CA HIS A 83 0.90 -5.29 -1.33
C HIS A 83 1.25 -6.13 -0.12
N SER A 84 1.09 -7.45 -0.25
CA SER A 84 1.42 -8.38 0.82
C SER A 84 2.66 -9.20 0.49
N HIS A 85 3.37 -9.61 1.55
CA HIS A 85 4.45 -10.58 1.48
C HIS A 85 3.96 -11.87 2.15
N PRO A 86 3.65 -12.93 1.38
CA PRO A 86 3.10 -14.17 1.96
C PRO A 86 4.03 -14.85 2.96
N ASN A 87 5.34 -14.74 2.76
CA ASN A 87 6.34 -15.38 3.61
C ASN A 87 7.51 -14.44 3.87
N GLY A 88 7.25 -13.23 4.29
CA GLY A 88 8.30 -12.24 4.38
C GLY A 88 8.23 -11.35 5.59
N LYS A 89 8.99 -10.29 5.51
CA LYS A 89 9.01 -9.21 6.48
C LYS A 89 8.25 -8.02 5.90
N PRO A 90 7.73 -7.12 6.74
CA PRO A 90 7.05 -5.90 6.27
C PRO A 90 8.06 -4.85 5.81
N GLU A 91 8.94 -5.23 4.89
CA GLU A 91 10.02 -4.41 4.35
C GLU A 91 10.12 -4.64 2.85
N PRO A 92 10.57 -3.64 2.06
CA PRO A 92 10.74 -3.84 0.63
C PRO A 92 11.69 -4.99 0.33
N SER A 93 11.28 -5.86 -0.59
CA SER A 93 12.13 -6.94 -1.08
C SER A 93 13.05 -6.42 -2.19
N MET A 94 13.98 -7.28 -2.63
CA MET A 94 14.80 -6.95 -3.79
C MET A 94 13.95 -6.79 -5.05
N ARG A 95 12.91 -7.61 -5.22
CA ARG A 95 11.94 -7.47 -6.31
C ARG A 95 11.19 -6.16 -6.25
N ASP A 96 10.80 -5.73 -5.04
CA ASP A 96 10.16 -4.43 -4.83
C ASP A 96 11.09 -3.30 -5.25
N THR A 97 12.34 -3.37 -4.85
CA THR A 97 13.34 -2.35 -5.17
C THR A 97 13.56 -2.26 -6.68
N ASP A 98 13.68 -3.40 -7.37
CA ASP A 98 13.88 -3.44 -8.82
C ASP A 98 12.67 -2.91 -9.58
N GLY A 99 11.47 -3.09 -9.05
CA GLY A 99 10.24 -2.65 -9.69
C GLY A 99 9.76 -1.26 -9.27
N ALA A 100 10.39 -0.65 -8.27
CA ALA A 100 9.93 0.63 -7.75
C ALA A 100 10.26 1.77 -8.71
N GLU A 101 9.24 2.54 -9.08
CA GLU A 101 9.37 3.70 -9.95
C GLU A 101 8.83 4.94 -9.24
N GLY A 102 9.41 6.08 -9.57
CA GLY A 102 8.99 7.37 -9.04
C GLY A 102 9.51 7.65 -7.63
N GLU A 103 9.49 8.93 -7.28
CA GLU A 103 9.90 9.42 -5.97
C GLU A 103 8.69 9.74 -5.13
N ASN A 104 8.81 9.58 -3.82
CA ASN A 104 7.79 9.92 -2.83
C ASN A 104 6.49 9.11 -2.93
N PHE A 105 6.42 8.13 -3.81
CA PHE A 105 5.29 7.21 -3.86
C PHE A 105 5.36 6.28 -2.64
N LEU A 106 4.23 6.16 -1.95
CA LEU A 106 4.19 5.35 -0.72
C LEU A 106 4.04 3.87 -1.03
N TRP A 107 4.73 3.06 -0.24
CA TRP A 107 4.62 1.60 -0.30
C TRP A 107 4.23 1.09 1.07
N LEU A 108 3.04 0.50 1.16
CA LEU A 108 2.54 -0.11 2.38
C LEU A 108 2.61 -1.62 2.20
N ILE A 109 3.39 -2.29 3.05
CA ILE A 109 3.68 -3.71 2.91
C ILE A 109 3.08 -4.47 4.07
N ALA A 110 2.26 -5.49 3.77
CA ALA A 110 1.63 -6.34 4.75
C ALA A 110 2.29 -7.72 4.72
N ALA A 111 3.00 -8.08 5.76
CA ALA A 111 3.68 -9.37 5.84
C ALA A 111 2.88 -10.36 6.66
N LEU A 112 2.70 -11.56 6.12
CA LEU A 112 2.12 -12.70 6.81
C LEU A 112 3.24 -13.50 7.46
N SER A 113 3.15 -13.71 8.77
CA SER A 113 4.12 -14.52 9.52
C SER A 113 3.40 -15.19 10.66
N ASP A 114 3.45 -16.53 10.71
CA ASP A 114 2.82 -17.34 11.76
C ASP A 114 1.36 -17.01 12.02
N GLY A 115 0.62 -16.72 10.93
CA GLY A 115 -0.80 -16.37 11.02
C GLY A 115 -1.09 -14.94 11.41
N ALA A 116 -0.08 -14.16 11.74
CA ALA A 116 -0.21 -12.74 12.05
C ALA A 116 0.16 -11.87 10.86
N VAL A 117 -0.43 -10.67 10.79
CA VAL A 117 -0.10 -9.68 9.77
C VAL A 117 0.56 -8.47 10.44
N SER A 118 1.70 -8.06 9.91
CA SER A 118 2.37 -6.83 10.32
C SER A 118 2.53 -5.91 9.13
N LEU A 119 2.43 -4.60 9.35
CA LEU A 119 2.53 -3.59 8.30
C LEU A 119 3.79 -2.74 8.45
N GLY A 120 4.37 -2.37 7.30
CA GLY A 120 5.45 -1.39 7.24
C GLY A 120 5.15 -0.38 6.14
N ALA A 121 5.44 0.89 6.40
CA ALA A 121 5.23 1.97 5.45
C ALA A 121 6.57 2.57 5.03
N PHE A 122 6.74 2.79 3.74
CA PHE A 122 8.00 3.25 3.15
C PHE A 122 7.73 4.22 2.01
N ARG A 123 8.74 5.02 1.69
CA ARG A 123 8.78 5.77 0.44
C ARG A 123 10.16 5.69 -0.18
N ARG A 124 10.21 5.79 -1.50
CA ARG A 124 11.46 5.85 -2.24
C ARG A 124 11.93 7.30 -2.27
N SER A 125 13.17 7.54 -1.86
CA SER A 125 13.74 8.89 -1.87
C SER A 125 15.22 8.81 -2.22
N ALA A 126 15.63 9.49 -3.30
CA ALA A 126 17.02 9.53 -3.78
C ALA A 126 17.66 8.15 -3.95
N GLY A 127 16.86 7.19 -4.45
CA GLY A 127 17.32 5.82 -4.69
C GLY A 127 17.31 4.90 -3.47
N ASP A 128 16.97 5.42 -2.31
CA ASP A 128 16.89 4.65 -1.07
C ASP A 128 15.45 4.52 -0.57
N TRP A 129 15.22 3.54 0.31
CA TRP A 129 13.96 3.40 1.02
C TRP A 129 14.03 4.18 2.33
N GLN A 130 13.03 5.02 2.56
CA GLN A 130 12.84 5.69 3.85
C GLN A 130 11.64 5.06 4.54
N ARG A 131 11.84 4.57 5.76
CA ARG A 131 10.74 4.07 6.58
C ARG A 131 9.93 5.23 7.12
N LEU A 132 8.60 5.13 7.05
CA LEU A 132 7.68 6.11 7.61
C LEU A 132 7.06 5.55 8.89
N ASP A 133 6.68 6.44 9.82
CA ASP A 133 5.83 6.06 10.92
C ASP A 133 4.46 5.66 10.35
N LEU A 134 3.95 4.53 10.81
CA LEU A 134 2.60 4.10 10.50
C LEU A 134 1.74 4.33 11.73
N ARG A 135 0.75 5.21 11.63
CA ARG A 135 -0.11 5.57 12.75
C ARG A 135 -1.54 5.20 12.45
N GLU A 136 -2.17 4.54 13.41
CA GLU A 136 -3.57 4.20 13.34
C GLU A 136 -4.39 5.36 13.87
N ILE A 137 -5.33 5.87 13.07
CA ILE A 137 -6.15 7.02 13.45
C ILE A 137 -7.62 6.74 13.16
N ALA A 138 -8.50 7.53 13.75
CA ALA A 138 -9.93 7.44 13.49
C ALA A 138 -10.23 7.69 12.01
N GLU A 139 -11.25 7.00 11.49
CA GLU A 139 -11.69 7.17 10.12
C GLU A 139 -12.16 8.60 9.88
N LYS A 140 -11.69 9.18 8.77
CA LYS A 140 -12.07 10.55 8.42
C LYS A 140 -13.49 10.58 7.89
N ALA A 141 -14.28 11.56 8.33
CA ALA A 141 -15.63 11.73 7.84
C ALA A 141 -15.64 12.06 6.33
N ALA A 142 -16.58 11.47 5.63
CA ALA A 142 -16.72 11.65 4.18
C ALA A 142 -17.16 13.07 3.82
#